data_59556c5bc9ba06f177a17ebc07d4b734
#
_entry.id   59556c5bc9ba06f177a17ebc07d4b734
#
_cell.length_a   1.000
_cell.length_b   1.000
_cell.length_c   1.000
_cell.angle_alpha   90.00
_cell.angle_beta   90.00
_cell.angle_gamma   90.00
#
_symmetry.space_group_name_H-M   'P 1'
#
loop_
_entity.id
_entity.type
_entity.pdbx_description
1 polymer ?
#
loop_
_entity_poly.entity_id
_entity_poly.type
_entity_poly.pdbx_seq_one_letter_code
_entity_poly.pdbx_strand_id
1 'polypeptide(L)'
;MSNTTTAADVSTLALWFEDERATAIGKVGGKNASLAEMTRTLIPAGVRVPPGFAMTAEAYWRFLRAHALEAPITDRLTAWKKGSLSLHDAGGEIRRMLWDAAVPDDIKAVITSSYAELCRRCEADNVAVAVRSSATAE
;
A
#
# COMPACT_ATOMS: atom_id res chain seq x y z
N MET A 1 -5.93 -16.77 19.36
CA MET A 1 -6.92 -15.68 19.41
C MET A 1 -7.10 -15.18 18.00
N SER A 2 -8.21 -15.47 17.37
CA SER A 2 -8.51 -15.07 15.99
C SER A 2 -8.82 -13.57 16.00
N ASN A 3 -7.88 -12.77 15.49
CA ASN A 3 -8.14 -11.34 15.24
C ASN A 3 -9.11 -11.25 14.06
N THR A 4 -10.38 -11.06 14.35
CA THR A 4 -11.39 -10.78 13.32
C THR A 4 -11.13 -9.37 12.80
N THR A 5 -10.50 -9.26 11.62
CA THR A 5 -10.34 -7.99 10.91
C THR A 5 -11.74 -7.42 10.64
N THR A 6 -12.06 -6.29 11.21
CA THR A 6 -13.38 -5.66 11.05
C THR A 6 -13.50 -4.95 9.70
N ALA A 7 -14.72 -4.74 9.21
CA ALA A 7 -14.95 -3.97 7.97
C ALA A 7 -14.36 -2.54 8.05
N ALA A 8 -14.30 -1.96 9.26
CA ALA A 8 -13.65 -0.67 9.50
C ALA A 8 -12.13 -0.74 9.28
N ASP A 9 -11.45 -1.83 9.66
CA ASP A 9 -10.02 -2.04 9.41
C ASP A 9 -9.73 -2.16 7.92
N VAL A 10 -10.55 -2.93 7.19
CA VAL A 10 -10.41 -3.08 5.73
C VAL A 10 -10.50 -1.73 5.03
N SER A 11 -11.49 -0.91 5.38
CA SER A 11 -11.72 0.41 4.74
C SER A 11 -10.65 1.47 5.08
N THR A 12 -9.79 1.19 6.06
CA THR A 12 -8.69 2.07 6.46
C THR A 12 -7.37 1.66 5.82
N LEU A 13 -7.14 0.35 5.66
CA LEU A 13 -5.87 -0.20 5.16
C LEU A 13 -5.86 -0.41 3.65
N ALA A 14 -7.02 -0.56 3.00
CA ALA A 14 -7.14 -0.67 1.55
C ALA A 14 -8.29 0.18 1.03
N LEU A 15 -8.11 0.82 -0.13
CA LEU A 15 -9.13 1.61 -0.82
C LEU A 15 -9.24 1.15 -2.26
N TRP A 16 -10.49 0.93 -2.72
CA TRP A 16 -10.80 0.67 -4.12
C TRP A 16 -10.67 1.94 -4.94
N PHE A 17 -10.30 1.84 -6.22
CA PHE A 17 -10.13 3.02 -7.07
C PHE A 17 -11.43 3.79 -7.32
N GLU A 18 -12.60 3.18 -7.11
CA GLU A 18 -13.89 3.87 -7.16
C GLU A 18 -14.16 4.73 -5.92
N ASP A 19 -13.47 4.45 -4.81
CA ASP A 19 -13.62 5.21 -3.57
C ASP A 19 -13.01 6.61 -3.73
N GLU A 20 -13.79 7.64 -3.39
CA GLU A 20 -13.33 9.03 -3.48
C GLU A 20 -12.04 9.27 -2.66
N ARG A 21 -11.90 8.59 -1.52
CA ARG A 21 -10.72 8.70 -0.67
C ARG A 21 -9.43 8.23 -1.35
N ALA A 22 -9.54 7.39 -2.40
CA ALA A 22 -8.41 6.92 -3.18
C ALA A 22 -7.82 7.98 -4.13
N THR A 23 -8.44 9.15 -4.28
CA THR A 23 -7.88 10.30 -5.00
C THR A 23 -6.92 11.13 -4.14
N ALA A 24 -6.86 10.90 -2.83
CA ALA A 24 -6.00 11.62 -1.92
C ALA A 24 -4.56 11.06 -1.97
N ILE A 25 -3.62 11.80 -2.58
CA ILE A 25 -2.20 11.41 -2.72
C ILE A 25 -1.60 11.02 -1.37
N GLY A 26 -1.87 11.77 -0.30
CA GLY A 26 -1.37 11.46 1.04
C GLY A 26 -1.86 10.14 1.62
N LYS A 27 -2.91 9.53 1.06
CA LYS A 27 -3.44 8.23 1.49
C LYS A 27 -2.92 7.06 0.67
N VAL A 28 -2.81 7.23 -0.65
CA VAL A 28 -2.55 6.10 -1.56
C VAL A 28 -1.34 6.32 -2.48
N GLY A 29 -0.71 7.49 -2.43
CA GLY A 29 0.37 7.89 -3.32
C GLY A 29 -0.10 8.37 -4.70
N GLY A 30 0.79 9.03 -5.43
CA GLY A 30 0.45 9.72 -6.68
C GLY A 30 -0.07 8.80 -7.78
N LYS A 31 0.57 7.64 -7.99
CA LYS A 31 0.15 6.69 -9.03
C LYS A 31 -1.24 6.11 -8.78
N ASN A 32 -1.54 5.75 -7.53
CA ASN A 32 -2.86 5.23 -7.17
C ASN A 32 -3.93 6.31 -7.21
N ALA A 33 -3.62 7.54 -6.78
CA ALA A 33 -4.54 8.67 -6.88
C ALA A 33 -4.93 8.95 -8.33
N SER A 34 -3.95 8.93 -9.26
CA SER A 34 -4.23 9.08 -10.70
C SER A 34 -5.09 7.94 -11.26
N LEU A 35 -4.87 6.69 -10.83
CA LEU A 35 -5.71 5.56 -11.23
C LEU A 35 -7.14 5.70 -10.71
N ALA A 36 -7.32 6.14 -9.46
CA ALA A 36 -8.64 6.40 -8.90
C ALA A 36 -9.37 7.52 -9.64
N GLU A 37 -8.68 8.61 -9.99
CA GLU A 37 -9.25 9.68 -10.78
C GLU A 37 -9.67 9.20 -12.18
N MET A 38 -8.82 8.44 -12.87
CA MET A 38 -9.17 7.84 -14.16
C MET A 38 -10.38 6.90 -14.05
N THR A 39 -10.44 6.08 -13.02
CA THR A 39 -11.58 5.18 -12.78
C THR A 39 -12.88 5.97 -12.66
N ARG A 40 -12.87 7.05 -11.88
CA ARG A 40 -14.04 7.89 -11.62
C ARG A 40 -14.49 8.74 -12.82
N THR A 41 -13.56 9.14 -13.67
CA THR A 41 -13.84 10.03 -14.81
C THR A 41 -14.07 9.27 -16.11
N LEU A 42 -13.30 8.23 -16.36
CA LEU A 42 -13.31 7.55 -17.66
C LEU A 42 -14.37 6.43 -17.75
N ILE A 43 -14.66 5.73 -16.66
CA ILE A 43 -15.70 4.68 -16.66
C ILE A 43 -17.07 5.26 -17.02
N PRO A 44 -17.54 6.40 -16.45
CA PRO A 44 -18.78 7.04 -16.87
C PRO A 44 -18.78 7.51 -18.32
N ALA A 45 -17.61 7.79 -18.89
CA ALA A 45 -17.43 8.14 -20.30
C ALA A 45 -17.35 6.92 -21.23
N GLY A 46 -17.60 5.70 -20.74
CA GLY A 46 -17.60 4.47 -21.51
C GLY A 46 -16.23 3.84 -21.77
N VAL A 47 -15.18 4.35 -21.14
CA VAL A 47 -13.82 3.78 -21.24
C VAL A 47 -13.66 2.65 -20.21
N ARG A 48 -13.14 1.51 -20.65
CA ARG A 48 -12.83 0.40 -19.75
C ARG A 48 -11.52 0.68 -18.99
N VAL A 49 -11.62 0.78 -17.67
CA VAL A 49 -10.48 0.89 -16.76
C VAL A 49 -10.45 -0.39 -15.92
N PRO A 50 -9.31 -1.10 -15.84
CA PRO A 50 -9.19 -2.28 -14.99
C PRO A 50 -9.53 -1.96 -13.53
N PRO A 51 -10.33 -2.80 -12.85
CA PRO A 51 -10.60 -2.62 -11.43
C PRO A 51 -9.33 -2.86 -10.61
N GLY A 52 -9.28 -2.26 -9.43
CA GLY A 52 -8.14 -2.43 -8.54
C GLY A 52 -8.32 -1.72 -7.21
N PHE A 53 -7.38 -1.98 -6.33
CA PHE A 53 -7.33 -1.34 -5.01
C PHE A 53 -5.91 -0.93 -4.66
N ALA A 54 -5.78 0.00 -3.74
CA ALA A 54 -4.51 0.46 -3.19
C ALA A 54 -4.44 0.13 -1.70
N MET A 55 -3.30 -0.38 -1.24
CA MET A 55 -2.96 -0.33 0.17
C MET A 55 -2.64 1.12 0.55
N THR A 56 -3.16 1.56 1.69
CA THR A 56 -3.01 2.95 2.13
C THR A 56 -1.65 3.21 2.82
N ALA A 57 -1.28 4.49 2.94
CA ALA A 57 -0.14 4.89 3.76
C ALA A 57 -0.29 4.42 5.23
N GLU A 58 -1.54 4.33 5.76
CA GLU A 58 -1.77 3.79 7.09
C GLU A 58 -1.35 2.31 7.21
N ALA A 59 -1.57 1.51 6.17
CA ALA A 59 -1.09 0.12 6.13
C ALA A 59 0.45 0.07 6.22
N TYR A 60 1.15 0.97 5.54
CA TYR A 60 2.60 1.10 5.61
C TYR A 60 3.07 1.50 7.01
N TRP A 61 2.48 2.52 7.61
CA TRP A 61 2.81 2.95 8.96
C TRP A 61 2.52 1.87 10.01
N ARG A 62 1.41 1.14 9.85
CA ARG A 62 1.06 0.01 10.71
C ARG A 62 2.10 -1.11 10.63
N PHE A 63 2.59 -1.42 9.43
CA PHE A 63 3.70 -2.35 9.23
C PHE A 63 4.98 -1.89 9.95
N LEU A 64 5.39 -0.64 9.81
CA LEU A 64 6.57 -0.11 10.49
C LEU A 64 6.45 -0.17 12.00
N ARG A 65 5.29 0.24 12.54
CA ARG A 65 5.03 0.22 13.99
C ARG A 65 5.03 -1.19 14.57
N ALA A 66 4.45 -2.16 13.85
CA ALA A 66 4.41 -3.57 14.28
C ALA A 66 5.82 -4.16 14.52
N HIS A 67 6.83 -3.64 13.84
CA HIS A 67 8.22 -4.09 13.93
C HIS A 67 9.16 -3.06 14.56
N ALA A 68 8.64 -1.97 15.10
CA ALA A 68 9.42 -0.86 15.65
C ALA A 68 10.52 -0.32 14.70
N LEU A 69 10.22 -0.27 13.39
CA LEU A 69 11.20 0.09 12.35
C LEU A 69 11.38 1.60 12.16
N GLU A 70 10.50 2.43 12.70
CA GLU A 70 10.56 3.89 12.50
C GLU A 70 11.87 4.50 13.00
N ALA A 71 12.29 4.16 14.21
CA ALA A 71 13.52 4.67 14.79
C ALA A 71 14.77 4.15 14.05
N PRO A 72 14.96 2.83 13.81
CA PRO A 72 16.10 2.33 13.05
C PRO A 72 16.22 2.95 11.64
N ILE A 73 15.11 3.14 10.92
CA ILE A 73 15.11 3.78 9.61
C ILE A 73 15.54 5.25 9.73
N THR A 74 14.99 5.99 10.70
CA THR A 74 15.36 7.39 10.96
C THR A 74 16.84 7.54 11.29
N ASP A 75 17.40 6.61 12.06
CA ASP A 75 18.82 6.61 12.42
C ASP A 75 19.71 6.45 11.16
N ARG A 76 19.36 5.55 10.24
CA ARG A 76 20.10 5.36 8.97
C ARG A 76 20.01 6.59 8.08
N LEU A 77 18.83 7.18 7.95
CA LEU A 77 18.65 8.42 7.19
C LEU A 77 19.42 9.58 7.81
N THR A 78 19.48 9.66 9.14
CA THR A 78 20.24 10.68 9.86
C THR A 78 21.74 10.49 9.66
N ALA A 79 22.25 9.25 9.74
CA ALA A 79 23.65 8.92 9.49
C ALA A 79 24.05 9.28 8.06
N TRP A 80 23.20 8.97 7.08
CA TRP A 80 23.42 9.39 5.69
C TRP A 80 23.48 10.92 5.56
N LYS A 81 22.51 11.65 6.10
CA LYS A 81 22.48 13.12 6.04
C LYS A 81 23.70 13.77 6.69
N LYS A 82 24.26 13.16 7.74
CA LYS A 82 25.49 13.62 8.40
C LYS A 82 26.78 13.18 7.67
N GLY A 83 26.69 12.41 6.59
CA GLY A 83 27.82 11.90 5.82
C GLY A 83 28.60 10.76 6.48
N SER A 84 28.09 10.19 7.59
CA SER A 84 28.72 9.04 8.27
C SER A 84 28.33 7.69 7.67
N LEU A 85 27.34 7.65 6.79
CA LEU A 85 26.90 6.48 6.05
C LEU A 85 26.63 6.88 4.59
N SER A 86 27.03 6.02 3.63
CA SER A 86 26.73 6.27 2.21
C SER A 86 25.21 6.08 1.93
N LEU A 87 24.69 6.73 0.88
CA LEU A 87 23.32 6.50 0.43
C LEU A 87 23.07 5.03 0.07
N HIS A 88 24.08 4.39 -0.54
CA HIS A 88 24.01 2.97 -0.93
C HIS A 88 23.84 2.07 0.30
N ASP A 89 24.66 2.27 1.32
CA ASP A 89 24.63 1.46 2.54
C ASP A 89 23.36 1.73 3.36
N ALA A 90 22.99 3.00 3.55
CA ALA A 90 21.75 3.38 4.22
C ALA A 90 20.53 2.73 3.55
N GLY A 91 20.44 2.84 2.23
CA GLY A 91 19.36 2.23 1.46
C GLY A 91 19.40 0.70 1.51
N GLY A 92 20.60 0.09 1.50
CA GLY A 92 20.78 -1.36 1.64
C GLY A 92 20.29 -1.89 2.98
N GLU A 93 20.68 -1.22 4.06
CA GLU A 93 20.26 -1.59 5.42
C GLU A 93 18.76 -1.41 5.63
N ILE A 94 18.17 -0.30 5.18
CA ILE A 94 16.73 -0.06 5.26
C ILE A 94 15.95 -1.12 4.48
N ARG A 95 16.35 -1.43 3.24
CA ARG A 95 15.69 -2.48 2.44
C ARG A 95 15.75 -3.84 3.14
N ARG A 96 16.87 -4.18 3.77
CA ARG A 96 17.01 -5.43 4.52
C ARG A 96 16.06 -5.47 5.71
N MET A 97 15.98 -4.39 6.50
CA MET A 97 15.04 -4.29 7.63
C MET A 97 13.59 -4.52 7.18
N LEU A 98 13.18 -3.90 6.07
CA LEU A 98 11.84 -4.05 5.52
C LEU A 98 11.59 -5.46 4.96
N TRP A 99 12.60 -6.06 4.33
CA TRP A 99 12.48 -7.39 3.73
C TRP A 99 12.40 -8.51 4.77
N ASP A 100 13.16 -8.38 5.85
CA ASP A 100 13.21 -9.38 6.93
C ASP A 100 11.98 -9.32 7.85
N ALA A 101 11.25 -8.20 7.81
CA ALA A 101 10.04 -8.01 8.62
C ALA A 101 8.84 -8.76 8.01
N ALA A 102 8.20 -9.63 8.81
CA ALA A 102 7.01 -10.35 8.38
C ALA A 102 5.82 -9.39 8.23
N VAL A 103 5.03 -9.53 7.16
CA VAL A 103 3.80 -8.75 7.02
C VAL A 103 2.82 -9.13 8.15
N PRO A 104 2.29 -8.16 8.93
CA PRO A 104 1.31 -8.41 9.99
C PRO A 104 0.06 -9.13 9.47
N ASP A 105 -0.53 -9.99 10.30
CA ASP A 105 -1.64 -10.86 9.88
C ASP A 105 -2.90 -10.08 9.49
N ASP A 106 -3.16 -8.95 10.10
CA ASP A 106 -4.26 -8.06 9.74
C ASP A 106 -4.07 -7.43 8.35
N ILE A 107 -2.83 -7.02 8.01
CA ILE A 107 -2.50 -6.53 6.67
C ILE A 107 -2.62 -7.66 5.64
N LYS A 108 -2.13 -8.87 5.96
CA LYS A 108 -2.31 -10.05 5.10
C LYS A 108 -3.79 -10.34 4.85
N ALA A 109 -4.61 -10.29 5.91
CA ALA A 109 -6.04 -10.53 5.81
C ALA A 109 -6.73 -9.51 4.87
N VAL A 110 -6.37 -8.23 4.99
CA VAL A 110 -6.90 -7.18 4.11
C VAL A 110 -6.48 -7.40 2.65
N ILE A 111 -5.21 -7.72 2.38
CA ILE A 111 -4.73 -8.01 1.03
C ILE A 111 -5.48 -9.21 0.44
N THR A 112 -5.57 -10.30 1.20
CA THR A 112 -6.23 -11.54 0.75
C THR A 112 -7.71 -11.33 0.47
N SER A 113 -8.42 -10.65 1.36
CA SER A 113 -9.86 -10.37 1.18
C SER A 113 -10.12 -9.41 0.01
N SER A 114 -9.27 -8.39 -0.15
CA SER A 114 -9.38 -7.46 -1.29
C SER A 114 -9.08 -8.15 -2.62
N TYR A 115 -8.11 -9.07 -2.66
CA TYR A 115 -7.83 -9.84 -3.85
C TYR A 115 -8.97 -10.84 -4.19
N ALA A 116 -9.52 -11.51 -3.19
CA ALA A 116 -10.68 -12.39 -3.39
C ALA A 116 -11.88 -11.60 -3.94
N GLU A 117 -12.12 -10.41 -3.44
CA GLU A 117 -13.17 -9.52 -3.97
C GLU A 117 -12.84 -9.05 -5.39
N LEU A 118 -11.58 -8.78 -5.72
CA LEU A 118 -11.16 -8.45 -7.09
C LEU A 118 -11.45 -9.61 -8.05
N CYS A 119 -11.12 -10.84 -7.66
CA CYS A 119 -11.43 -12.03 -8.44
C CYS A 119 -12.94 -12.17 -8.68
N ARG A 120 -13.76 -11.97 -7.64
CA ARG A 120 -15.22 -12.00 -7.72
C ARG A 120 -15.76 -10.95 -8.71
N ARG A 121 -15.22 -9.72 -8.67
CA ARG A 121 -15.62 -8.63 -9.59
C ARG A 121 -15.23 -8.90 -11.03
N CYS A 122 -14.14 -9.63 -11.23
CA CYS A 122 -13.67 -10.03 -12.57
C CYS A 122 -14.25 -11.36 -13.05
N GLU A 123 -15.12 -12.01 -12.26
CA GLU A 123 -15.71 -13.32 -12.56
C GLU A 123 -14.65 -14.39 -12.88
N ALA A 124 -13.54 -14.38 -12.14
CA ALA A 124 -12.39 -15.27 -12.35
C ALA A 124 -11.81 -15.77 -11.01
N ASP A 125 -11.37 -17.02 -10.97
CA ASP A 125 -10.81 -17.62 -9.75
C ASP A 125 -9.42 -17.11 -9.40
N ASN A 126 -8.65 -16.66 -10.40
CA ASN A 126 -7.28 -16.18 -10.22
C ASN A 126 -6.96 -15.10 -11.26
N VAL A 127 -7.16 -13.84 -10.89
CA VAL A 127 -6.93 -12.68 -11.75
C VAL A 127 -5.47 -12.30 -11.76
N ALA A 128 -4.88 -12.21 -12.96
CA ALA A 128 -3.55 -11.63 -13.13
C ALA A 128 -3.59 -10.13 -12.81
N VAL A 129 -2.68 -9.68 -11.94
CA VAL A 129 -2.62 -8.30 -11.47
C VAL A 129 -1.25 -7.67 -11.72
N ALA A 130 -1.22 -6.36 -11.96
CA ALA A 130 -0.01 -5.56 -11.93
C ALA A 130 0.14 -4.93 -10.53
N VAL A 131 1.17 -5.35 -9.79
CA VAL A 131 1.49 -4.77 -8.48
C VAL A 131 2.48 -3.62 -8.68
N ARG A 132 2.15 -2.45 -8.15
CA ARG A 132 2.97 -1.23 -8.30
C ARG A 132 3.20 -0.55 -6.97
N SER A 133 4.40 0.03 -6.79
CA SER A 133 4.67 0.97 -5.70
C SER A 133 4.06 2.33 -6.03
N SER A 134 3.58 3.03 -5.01
CA SER A 134 3.06 4.39 -5.13
C SER A 134 3.49 5.17 -3.88
N ALA A 135 4.24 6.25 -4.08
CA ALA A 135 4.75 7.06 -2.99
C ALA A 135 3.86 8.28 -2.74
N THR A 136 3.70 8.67 -1.48
CA THR A 136 2.93 9.86 -1.08
C THR A 136 3.67 11.16 -1.35
N ALA A 137 4.95 11.10 -1.70
CA ALA A 137 5.81 12.23 -2.04
C ALA A 137 6.09 12.37 -3.55
N GLU A 138 5.34 11.67 -4.39
CA GLU A 138 5.40 11.81 -5.86
C GLU A 138 4.55 12.98 -6.37
#